data_86535da9e714d0f22565eaaf2950a06c
#
_entry.id   86535da9e714d0f22565eaaf2950a06c
#
_cell.length_a   1.000
_cell.length_b   1.000
_cell.length_c   1.000
_cell.angle_alpha   90.00
_cell.angle_beta   90.00
_cell.angle_gamma   90.00
#
_symmetry.space_group_name_H-M   'P 1'
#
loop_
_entity.id
_entity.type
_entity.pdbx_description
1 polymer ?
#
loop_
_entity_poly.entity_id
_entity_poly.type
_entity_poly.pdbx_seq_one_letter_code
_entity_poly.pdbx_strand_id
1 'polypeptide(L)'
;MIQTSSIDWLRVGGITAGHKINSLAEKYGVPVIPHAGQMHNYHLTMASNNCPFSEFFPVHQVEIGNELFYYLFKGAPEPENGFIDLNDNTPGLGISINEKYKSDFKILE
;
A
#
# COMPACT_ATOMS: atom_id res chain seq x y z
N MET A 1 -18.50 -1.21 20.32
CA MET A 1 -17.25 -1.93 19.94
C MET A 1 -16.88 -1.48 18.53
N ILE A 2 -15.72 -0.89 18.34
CA ILE A 2 -15.24 -0.54 16.99
C ILE A 2 -14.62 -1.81 16.41
N GLN A 3 -15.25 -2.40 15.41
CA GLN A 3 -14.64 -3.46 14.63
C GLN A 3 -13.82 -2.84 13.51
N THR A 4 -12.56 -3.20 13.41
CA THR A 4 -11.69 -2.87 12.29
C THR A 4 -11.46 -4.11 11.46
N SER A 5 -11.35 -3.95 10.15
CA SER A 5 -11.01 -5.04 9.24
C SER A 5 -9.67 -4.75 8.58
N SER A 6 -8.76 -5.71 8.62
CA SER A 6 -7.54 -5.70 7.81
C SER A 6 -7.77 -6.50 6.55
N ILE A 7 -7.41 -5.94 5.40
CA ILE A 7 -7.67 -6.55 4.09
C ILE A 7 -6.39 -6.54 3.26
N ASP A 8 -6.07 -7.70 2.72
CA ASP A 8 -4.99 -7.86 1.76
C ASP A 8 -5.51 -7.59 0.33
N TRP A 9 -5.25 -6.40 -0.18
CA TRP A 9 -5.74 -5.93 -1.47
C TRP A 9 -5.24 -6.74 -2.66
N LEU A 10 -4.03 -7.27 -2.58
CA LEU A 10 -3.47 -8.09 -3.67
C LEU A 10 -4.30 -9.35 -3.89
N ARG A 11 -4.83 -9.93 -2.80
CA ARG A 11 -5.65 -11.13 -2.87
C ARG A 11 -7.09 -10.88 -3.29
N VAL A 12 -7.61 -9.69 -3.02
CA VAL A 12 -9.03 -9.37 -3.29
C VAL A 12 -9.27 -8.60 -4.58
N GLY A 13 -8.24 -8.29 -5.37
CA GLY A 13 -8.37 -7.65 -6.68
C GLY A 13 -7.87 -6.21 -6.75
N GLY A 14 -6.91 -5.84 -5.92
CA GLY A 14 -6.16 -4.59 -5.98
C GLY A 14 -6.98 -3.34 -5.61
N ILE A 15 -6.55 -2.18 -6.10
CA ILE A 15 -7.11 -0.86 -5.77
C ILE A 15 -8.61 -0.76 -6.13
N THR A 16 -9.02 -1.28 -7.27
CA THR A 16 -10.43 -1.22 -7.70
C THR A 16 -11.36 -1.96 -6.74
N ALA A 17 -10.97 -3.15 -6.32
CA ALA A 17 -11.74 -3.90 -5.32
C ALA A 17 -11.65 -3.24 -3.95
N GLY A 18 -10.48 -2.71 -3.59
CA GLY A 18 -10.26 -1.96 -2.36
C GLY A 18 -11.21 -0.79 -2.20
N HIS A 19 -11.38 0.04 -3.22
CA HIS A 19 -12.34 1.14 -3.21
C HIS A 19 -13.78 0.67 -2.98
N LYS A 20 -14.19 -0.43 -3.62
CA LYS A 20 -15.55 -0.98 -3.44
C LYS A 20 -15.75 -1.48 -2.02
N ILE A 21 -14.76 -2.16 -1.45
CA ILE A 21 -14.80 -2.68 -0.08
C ILE A 21 -14.85 -1.54 0.92
N ASN A 22 -13.99 -0.52 0.77
CA ASN A 22 -13.97 0.65 1.64
C ASN A 22 -15.31 1.39 1.61
N SER A 23 -15.87 1.61 0.42
CA SER A 23 -17.18 2.27 0.27
C SER A 23 -18.32 1.46 0.90
N LEU A 24 -18.23 0.14 0.83
CA LEU A 24 -19.23 -0.74 1.50
C LEU A 24 -19.06 -0.67 3.02
N ALA A 25 -17.83 -0.80 3.53
CA ALA A 25 -17.53 -0.74 4.96
C ALA A 25 -17.94 0.61 5.57
N GLU A 26 -17.71 1.72 4.85
CA GLU A 26 -18.07 3.06 5.27
C GLU A 26 -19.57 3.18 5.55
N LYS A 27 -20.43 2.57 4.71
CA LYS A 27 -21.88 2.56 4.91
C LYS A 27 -22.31 1.90 6.22
N TYR A 28 -21.49 0.98 6.73
CA TYR A 28 -21.73 0.29 8.00
C TYR A 28 -20.91 0.86 9.16
N GLY A 29 -20.21 1.97 8.95
CA GLY A 29 -19.36 2.59 9.98
C GLY A 29 -18.17 1.74 10.39
N VAL A 30 -17.67 0.88 9.49
CA VAL A 30 -16.52 -0.01 9.75
C VAL A 30 -15.24 0.61 9.22
N PRO A 31 -14.26 0.95 10.07
CA PRO A 31 -12.94 1.35 9.62
C PRO A 31 -12.21 0.20 8.94
N VAL A 32 -11.45 0.52 7.89
CA VAL A 32 -10.63 -0.44 7.16
C VAL A 32 -9.17 -0.03 7.20
N ILE A 33 -8.29 -0.98 7.48
CA ILE A 33 -6.85 -0.77 7.46
C ILE A 33 -6.27 -1.71 6.40
N PRO A 34 -5.71 -1.17 5.30
CA PRO A 34 -5.05 -2.00 4.30
C PRO A 34 -3.85 -2.73 4.90
N HIS A 35 -3.81 -4.05 4.72
CA HIS A 35 -2.69 -4.88 5.17
C HIS A 35 -1.47 -4.67 4.27
N ALA A 36 -0.29 -4.64 4.87
CA ALA A 36 1.02 -4.37 4.26
C ALA A 36 1.18 -2.94 3.72
N GLY A 37 2.11 -2.21 4.31
CA GLY A 37 2.38 -0.82 3.96
C GLY A 37 3.13 -0.70 2.64
N GLN A 38 2.42 -0.40 1.55
CA GLN A 38 2.99 -0.19 0.22
C GLN A 38 2.26 0.95 -0.48
N MET A 39 2.84 1.51 -1.54
CA MET A 39 2.33 2.73 -2.19
C MET A 39 0.87 2.65 -2.61
N HIS A 40 0.40 1.52 -3.15
CA HIS A 40 -1.01 1.37 -3.49
C HIS A 40 -1.94 1.44 -2.26
N ASN A 41 -1.49 0.93 -1.11
CA ASN A 41 -2.23 1.02 0.15
C ASN A 41 -2.25 2.44 0.71
N TYR A 42 -1.14 3.18 0.61
CA TYR A 42 -1.08 4.57 1.04
C TYR A 42 -2.05 5.44 0.24
N HIS A 43 -2.05 5.31 -1.07
CA HIS A 43 -3.00 6.02 -1.93
C HIS A 43 -4.44 5.64 -1.64
N LEU A 44 -4.73 4.37 -1.41
CA LEU A 44 -6.07 3.90 -1.07
C LEU A 44 -6.53 4.44 0.29
N THR A 45 -5.64 4.48 1.28
CA THR A 45 -5.91 5.07 2.60
C THR A 45 -6.23 6.55 2.47
N MET A 46 -5.41 7.30 1.72
CA MET A 46 -5.63 8.74 1.50
C MET A 46 -6.94 9.04 0.75
N ALA A 47 -7.36 8.14 -0.13
CA ALA A 47 -8.58 8.27 -0.91
C ALA A 47 -9.85 7.77 -0.19
N SER A 48 -9.75 7.30 1.05
CA SER A 48 -10.86 6.65 1.77
C SER A 48 -11.12 7.33 3.11
N ASN A 49 -12.37 7.75 3.35
CA ASN A 49 -12.75 8.42 4.60
C ASN A 49 -12.70 7.50 5.84
N ASN A 50 -12.84 6.20 5.63
CA ASN A 50 -12.88 5.19 6.69
C ASN A 50 -11.58 4.41 6.88
N CYS A 51 -10.47 4.91 6.34
CA CYS A 51 -9.12 4.38 6.55
C CYS A 51 -8.34 5.32 7.49
N PRO A 52 -8.35 5.10 8.81
CA PRO A 52 -7.77 6.04 9.77
C PRO A 52 -6.25 6.09 9.75
N PHE A 53 -5.58 5.03 9.28
CA PHE A 53 -4.12 4.94 9.16
C PHE A 53 -3.74 3.80 8.21
N SER A 54 -2.46 3.73 7.88
CA SER A 54 -1.85 2.69 7.06
C SER A 54 -0.80 1.93 7.84
N GLU A 55 -0.60 0.64 7.54
CA GLU A 55 0.57 -0.09 8.02
C GLU A 55 1.83 0.38 7.30
N PHE A 56 2.96 0.28 7.98
CA PHE A 56 4.29 0.49 7.41
C PHE A 56 5.25 -0.59 7.92
N PHE A 57 5.99 -1.21 7.01
CA PHE A 57 7.02 -2.17 7.35
C PHE A 57 8.41 -1.60 6.98
N PRO A 58 9.26 -1.28 7.97
CA PRO A 58 10.62 -0.82 7.71
C PRO A 58 11.41 -1.91 6.97
N VAL A 59 12.19 -1.52 5.96
CA VAL A 59 12.95 -2.47 5.12
C VAL A 59 13.85 -3.40 5.93
N HIS A 60 14.48 -2.86 6.97
CA HIS A 60 15.40 -3.61 7.85
C HIS A 60 14.72 -4.60 8.81
N GLN A 61 13.40 -4.59 8.89
CA GLN A 61 12.58 -5.48 9.74
C GLN A 61 11.67 -6.39 8.93
N VAL A 62 11.79 -6.34 7.61
CA VAL A 62 10.91 -7.10 6.72
C VAL A 62 11.37 -8.54 6.66
N GLU A 63 10.46 -9.48 6.91
CA GLU A 63 10.71 -10.92 6.74
C GLU A 63 10.91 -11.28 5.27
N ILE A 64 11.57 -12.42 5.04
CA ILE A 64 11.85 -12.94 3.69
C ILE A 64 10.54 -13.02 2.87
N GLY A 65 10.55 -12.33 1.73
CA GLY A 65 9.41 -12.26 0.81
C GLY A 65 8.79 -10.87 0.68
N ASN A 66 8.76 -10.06 1.74
CA ASN A 66 8.24 -8.70 1.68
C ASN A 66 9.28 -7.69 1.19
N GLU A 67 10.58 -7.97 1.38
CA GLU A 67 11.67 -7.19 0.82
C GLU A 67 11.63 -7.10 -0.70
N LEU A 68 11.00 -8.06 -1.37
CA LEU A 68 10.87 -8.09 -2.82
C LEU A 68 10.29 -6.79 -3.38
N PHE A 69 9.31 -6.22 -2.72
CA PHE A 69 8.72 -4.95 -3.14
C PHE A 69 9.76 -3.81 -3.14
N TYR A 70 10.60 -3.75 -2.14
CA TYR A 70 11.65 -2.71 -2.00
C TYR A 70 12.80 -2.91 -2.99
N TYR A 71 13.04 -4.14 -3.45
CA TYR A 71 14.00 -4.41 -4.52
C TYR A 71 13.42 -4.06 -5.89
N LEU A 72 12.16 -4.36 -6.12
CA LEU A 72 11.51 -4.13 -7.41
C LEU A 72 11.24 -2.66 -7.69
N PHE A 73 10.90 -1.90 -6.65
CA PHE A 73 10.46 -0.52 -6.78
C PHE A 73 11.34 0.43 -5.96
N LYS A 74 11.44 1.65 -6.45
CA LYS A 74 12.09 2.77 -5.77
C LYS A 74 11.18 3.99 -5.76
N GLY A 75 11.43 4.90 -4.81
CA GLY A 75 10.69 6.17 -4.71
C GLY A 75 9.58 6.15 -3.66
N ALA A 76 9.38 5.04 -2.95
CA ALA A 76 8.47 5.03 -1.81
C ALA A 76 8.98 5.97 -0.69
N PRO A 77 8.12 6.80 -0.10
CA PRO A 77 8.51 7.70 0.98
C PRO A 77 8.79 6.93 2.26
N GLU A 78 9.71 7.45 3.06
CA GLU A 78 9.91 7.01 4.44
C GLU A 78 9.02 7.80 5.38
N PRO A 79 8.52 7.18 6.46
CA PRO A 79 7.71 7.91 7.43
C PRO A 79 8.54 8.92 8.23
N GLU A 80 7.99 10.10 8.43
CA GLU A 80 8.53 11.12 9.32
C GLU A 80 7.50 11.45 10.42
N ASN A 81 7.93 11.39 11.68
CA ASN A 81 7.07 11.69 12.83
C ASN A 81 5.73 10.91 12.85
N GLY A 82 5.72 9.69 12.35
CA GLY A 82 4.51 8.84 12.29
C GLY A 82 3.61 9.10 11.08
N PHE A 83 4.05 9.92 10.13
CA PHE A 83 3.30 10.24 8.91
C PHE A 83 4.08 9.86 7.65
N ILE A 84 3.35 9.47 6.62
CA ILE A 84 3.86 9.29 5.27
C ILE A 84 3.30 10.42 4.41
N ASP A 85 4.19 11.19 3.79
CA ASP A 85 3.83 12.24 2.86
C ASP A 85 3.87 11.73 1.43
N LEU A 86 2.73 11.79 0.74
CA LEU A 86 2.61 11.43 -0.67
C LEU A 86 2.76 12.69 -1.51
N ASN A 87 3.73 12.69 -2.41
CA ASN A 87 3.96 13.83 -3.29
C ASN A 87 2.89 13.91 -4.40
N ASP A 88 1.98 14.86 -4.28
CA ASP A 88 0.88 15.09 -5.22
C ASP A 88 1.32 15.45 -6.64
N ASN A 89 2.59 15.86 -6.82
CA ASN A 89 3.13 16.24 -8.12
C ASN A 89 3.75 15.08 -8.89
N THR A 90 3.83 13.88 -8.29
CA THR A 90 4.40 12.71 -8.95
C THR A 90 3.31 11.89 -9.61
N PRO A 91 3.38 11.64 -10.93
CA PRO A 91 2.38 10.85 -11.65
C PRO A 91 2.28 9.40 -11.14
N GLY A 92 1.08 8.83 -11.25
CA GLY A 92 0.81 7.44 -10.89
C GLY A 92 0.92 7.19 -9.39
N LEU A 93 1.56 6.09 -9.01
CA LEU A 93 1.78 5.74 -7.59
C LEU A 93 3.00 6.42 -6.98
N GLY A 94 3.76 7.21 -7.73
CA GLY A 94 4.98 7.87 -7.23
C GLY A 94 6.19 6.94 -7.11
N ILE A 95 6.10 5.72 -7.64
CA ILE A 95 7.19 4.75 -7.66
C ILE A 95 7.60 4.38 -9.07
N SER A 96 8.82 3.90 -9.24
CA SER A 96 9.34 3.40 -10.50
C SER A 96 10.02 2.05 -10.32
N ILE A 97 10.14 1.29 -11.41
CA ILE A 97 10.86 0.01 -11.37
C ILE A 97 12.35 0.28 -11.08
N ASN A 98 12.91 -0.53 -10.20
CA ASN A 98 14.33 -0.48 -9.90
C ASN A 98 15.10 -1.27 -10.97
N GLU A 99 15.65 -0.56 -11.96
CA GLU A 99 16.34 -1.15 -13.11
C GLU A 99 17.54 -2.03 -12.71
N LYS A 100 18.14 -1.79 -11.54
CA LYS A 100 19.27 -2.60 -11.02
C LYS A 100 18.89 -4.08 -10.87
N TYR A 101 17.63 -4.36 -10.53
CA TYR A 101 17.16 -5.72 -10.27
C TYR A 101 16.27 -6.26 -11.39
N LYS A 102 16.06 -5.51 -12.46
CA LYS A 102 15.18 -5.90 -13.58
C LYS A 102 15.62 -7.20 -14.24
N SER A 103 16.93 -7.45 -14.33
CA SER A 103 17.48 -8.68 -14.92
C SER A 103 17.23 -9.93 -14.07
N ASP A 104 17.00 -9.75 -12.76
CA ASP A 104 16.82 -10.85 -11.82
C ASP A 104 15.39 -11.40 -11.87
N PHE A 105 14.49 -10.64 -12.46
CA PHE A 105 13.09 -11.00 -12.65
C PHE A 105 12.83 -11.28 -14.14
N LYS A 106 12.68 -12.56 -14.49
CA LYS A 106 12.17 -12.93 -15.82
C LYS A 106 10.71 -12.52 -15.89
N ILE A 107 10.42 -11.48 -16.68
CA ILE A 107 9.05 -11.23 -17.11
C ILE A 107 8.69 -12.41 -18.00
N LEU A 108 7.74 -13.22 -17.56
CA LEU A 108 7.15 -14.26 -18.39
C LEU A 108 6.38 -13.52 -19.50
N GLU A 109 6.91 -13.58 -20.71
CA GLU A 109 6.19 -13.15 -21.90
C GLU A 109 4.99 -14.07 -22.20
#